data_049eb8802ac35517f4d81ceec69bec13
#
_entry.id   049eb8802ac35517f4d81ceec69bec13
#
_cell.length_a   1.000
_cell.length_b   1.000
_cell.length_c   1.000
_cell.angle_alpha   90.00
_cell.angle_beta   90.00
_cell.angle_gamma   90.00
#
_symmetry.space_group_name_H-M   'P 1'
#
loop_
_entity.id
_entity.type
_entity.pdbx_description
1 polymer ?
#
loop_
_entity_poly.entity_id
_entity_poly.type
_entity_poly.pdbx_seq_one_letter_code
_entity_poly.pdbx_strand_id
1 'polypeptide(L)'
;MGFQGYVVSDSDAVEYLYTKHSTAKDMKEAVRQSVEAGLNVRCTFRSPDSYVLPLRELVKEGGLSEEVINDRVRDILRVKFLVGLFDAPYQTDLAGADKEVEKAENEALALQASRESLVLLKNENNVLPLDINNVKKIAVCGPNADEEGYALTHYGPLAVEVTTVLEGIRQKTEGKAEVLYTKGCDLVDANWPESELIDYPMTDSEQAEIDKAVENARQADVAVVGLGGGQRTCGE
;
A
#
# COMPACT_ATOMS: atom_id res chain seq x y z
N MET A 1 -1.79 24.72 -16.76
CA MET A 1 -2.69 24.01 -15.82
C MET A 1 -2.98 24.79 -14.55
N GLY A 2 -2.31 25.89 -14.24
CA GLY A 2 -2.58 26.74 -13.07
C GLY A 2 -2.26 26.08 -11.70
N PHE A 3 -1.45 25.01 -11.68
CA PHE A 3 -1.00 24.40 -10.43
C PHE A 3 -0.10 25.36 -9.65
N GLN A 4 -0.45 25.58 -8.38
CA GLN A 4 0.22 26.54 -7.50
C GLN A 4 0.89 25.89 -6.27
N GLY A 5 0.92 24.56 -6.23
CA GLY A 5 1.61 23.80 -5.20
C GLY A 5 3.08 23.61 -5.48
N TYR A 6 3.67 22.60 -4.87
CA TYR A 6 5.02 22.13 -5.16
C TYR A 6 5.02 20.62 -5.46
N VAL A 7 6.03 20.16 -6.15
CA VAL A 7 6.18 18.77 -6.59
C VAL A 7 7.19 18.06 -5.71
N VAL A 8 6.82 16.91 -5.18
CA VAL A 8 7.69 15.98 -4.44
C VAL A 8 7.91 14.74 -5.30
N SER A 9 9.14 14.26 -5.37
CA SER A 9 9.41 12.99 -6.08
C SER A 9 8.92 11.80 -5.26
N ASP A 10 8.71 10.69 -5.92
CA ASP A 10 8.69 9.40 -5.26
C ASP A 10 10.08 9.03 -4.72
N SER A 11 10.14 8.04 -3.83
CA SER A 11 11.38 7.58 -3.20
C SER A 11 12.40 7.13 -4.24
N ASP A 12 13.62 7.67 -4.15
CA ASP A 12 14.74 7.40 -5.06
C ASP A 12 14.44 7.66 -6.56
N ALA A 13 13.32 8.29 -6.93
CA ALA A 13 12.94 8.52 -8.33
C ALA A 13 13.98 9.37 -9.10
N VAL A 14 14.65 10.31 -8.44
CA VAL A 14 15.71 11.09 -9.05
C VAL A 14 16.92 10.21 -9.40
N GLU A 15 17.27 9.28 -8.51
CA GLU A 15 18.32 8.28 -8.74
C GLU A 15 18.00 7.36 -9.92
N TYR A 16 16.74 7.01 -10.09
CA TYR A 16 16.31 6.15 -11.19
C TYR A 16 16.51 6.76 -12.57
N LEU A 17 16.63 8.08 -12.68
CA LEU A 17 16.97 8.72 -13.95
C LEU A 17 18.29 8.20 -14.53
N TYR A 18 19.27 7.86 -13.67
CA TYR A 18 20.54 7.30 -14.14
C TYR A 18 20.70 5.81 -13.85
N THR A 19 20.12 5.28 -12.75
CA THR A 19 20.34 3.86 -12.37
C THR A 19 19.42 2.88 -13.09
N LYS A 20 18.21 3.30 -13.45
CA LYS A 20 17.20 2.44 -14.11
C LYS A 20 16.86 2.90 -15.53
N HIS A 21 16.57 4.19 -15.69
CA HIS A 21 16.03 4.71 -16.96
C HIS A 21 17.10 5.18 -17.93
N SER A 22 18.34 5.34 -17.48
CA SER A 22 19.48 5.79 -18.29
C SER A 22 19.22 7.09 -19.07
N THR A 23 18.34 7.95 -18.55
CA THR A 23 18.04 9.28 -19.12
C THR A 23 19.03 10.34 -18.65
N ALA A 24 19.75 10.09 -17.56
CA ALA A 24 20.86 10.87 -17.06
C ALA A 24 22.12 9.99 -17.01
N LYS A 25 23.28 10.60 -17.25
CA LYS A 25 24.57 9.87 -17.23
C LYS A 25 25.10 9.60 -15.80
N ASP A 26 24.73 10.46 -14.86
CA ASP A 26 25.16 10.43 -13.47
C ASP A 26 24.16 11.17 -12.57
N MET A 27 24.38 11.13 -11.25
CA MET A 27 23.52 11.80 -10.26
C MET A 27 23.48 13.32 -10.47
N LYS A 28 24.58 13.96 -10.87
CA LYS A 28 24.63 15.40 -11.08
C LYS A 28 23.70 15.81 -12.22
N GLU A 29 23.72 15.05 -13.32
CA GLU A 29 22.82 15.28 -14.45
C GLU A 29 21.36 14.97 -14.07
N ALA A 30 21.09 13.92 -13.28
CA ALA A 30 19.76 13.61 -12.77
C ALA A 30 19.19 14.74 -11.90
N VAL A 31 20.01 15.32 -11.03
CA VAL A 31 19.65 16.48 -10.22
C VAL A 31 19.32 17.69 -11.11
N ARG A 32 20.16 17.99 -12.11
CA ARG A 32 19.92 19.10 -13.04
C ARG A 32 18.58 18.95 -13.75
N GLN A 33 18.35 17.79 -14.39
CA GLN A 33 17.13 17.52 -15.14
C GLN A 33 15.87 17.62 -14.27
N SER A 34 15.90 17.05 -13.06
CA SER A 34 14.75 17.05 -12.17
C SER A 34 14.40 18.46 -11.67
N VAL A 35 15.39 19.25 -11.29
CA VAL A 35 15.19 20.64 -10.80
C VAL A 35 14.69 21.55 -11.93
N GLU A 36 15.28 21.45 -13.14
CA GLU A 36 14.82 22.19 -14.33
C GLU A 36 13.40 21.80 -14.74
N ALA A 37 13.04 20.51 -14.61
CA ALA A 37 11.70 20.02 -14.90
C ALA A 37 10.64 20.48 -13.89
N GLY A 38 11.04 21.06 -12.76
CA GLY A 38 10.10 21.61 -11.79
C GLY A 38 10.01 20.87 -10.46
N LEU A 39 10.87 19.89 -10.21
CA LEU A 39 10.89 19.19 -8.93
C LEU A 39 11.35 20.14 -7.81
N ASN A 40 10.55 20.23 -6.75
CA ASN A 40 10.82 21.08 -5.60
C ASN A 40 11.47 20.30 -4.44
N VAL A 41 11.03 19.05 -4.21
CA VAL A 41 11.49 18.23 -3.09
C VAL A 41 11.83 16.83 -3.59
N ARG A 42 13.04 16.38 -3.31
CA ARG A 42 13.44 15.00 -3.51
C ARG A 42 13.04 14.16 -2.29
N CYS A 43 12.32 13.07 -2.50
CA CYS A 43 12.07 12.04 -1.50
C CYS A 43 13.11 10.93 -1.65
N THR A 44 13.74 10.49 -0.55
CA THR A 44 14.77 9.46 -0.56
C THR A 44 15.11 9.00 0.86
N PHE A 45 15.63 7.79 0.99
CA PHE A 45 16.25 7.26 2.22
C PHE A 45 17.77 7.45 2.25
N ARG A 46 18.35 8.10 1.23
CA ARG A 46 19.80 8.35 1.12
C ARG A 46 20.19 9.65 1.79
N SER A 47 21.50 9.83 2.00
CA SER A 47 22.05 11.09 2.52
C SER A 47 21.62 12.27 1.67
N PRO A 48 21.21 13.39 2.29
CA PRO A 48 20.96 14.65 1.58
C PRO A 48 22.12 15.12 0.72
N ASP A 49 23.36 14.82 1.12
CA ASP A 49 24.58 15.23 0.42
C ASP A 49 24.62 14.73 -1.03
N SER A 50 24.05 13.55 -1.28
CA SER A 50 23.98 12.99 -2.65
C SER A 50 23.20 13.86 -3.64
N TYR A 51 22.38 14.78 -3.13
CA TYR A 51 21.60 15.74 -3.92
C TYR A 51 22.11 17.16 -3.78
N VAL A 52 22.39 17.58 -2.55
CA VAL A 52 22.76 18.97 -2.23
C VAL A 52 24.14 19.33 -2.79
N LEU A 53 25.12 18.42 -2.72
CA LEU A 53 26.47 18.71 -3.22
C LEU A 53 26.47 18.85 -4.75
N PRO A 54 25.92 17.92 -5.54
CA PRO A 54 25.77 18.11 -6.99
C PRO A 54 25.02 19.39 -7.36
N LEU A 55 23.97 19.75 -6.62
CA LEU A 55 23.20 20.96 -6.87
C LEU A 55 24.05 22.22 -6.69
N ARG A 56 24.84 22.30 -5.61
CA ARG A 56 25.77 23.42 -5.34
C ARG A 56 26.85 23.53 -6.40
N GLU A 57 27.40 22.41 -6.85
CA GLU A 57 28.38 22.36 -7.93
C GLU A 57 27.79 22.90 -9.24
N LEU A 58 26.59 22.46 -9.61
CA LEU A 58 25.89 22.92 -10.81
C LEU A 58 25.72 24.43 -10.82
N VAL A 59 25.34 25.04 -9.70
CA VAL A 59 25.23 26.49 -9.59
C VAL A 59 26.61 27.17 -9.72
N LYS A 60 27.62 26.65 -9.00
CA LYS A 60 28.98 27.19 -9.02
C LYS A 60 29.62 27.16 -10.40
N GLU A 61 29.35 26.13 -11.18
CA GLU A 61 29.87 25.94 -12.55
C GLU A 61 29.01 26.62 -13.60
N GLY A 62 27.91 27.26 -13.25
CA GLY A 62 26.97 27.89 -14.18
C GLY A 62 26.10 26.90 -14.98
N GLY A 63 26.07 25.62 -14.59
CA GLY A 63 25.24 24.58 -15.20
C GLY A 63 23.77 24.63 -14.78
N LEU A 64 23.44 25.35 -13.72
CA LEU A 64 22.09 25.65 -13.26
C LEU A 64 22.07 27.08 -12.70
N SER A 65 21.06 27.88 -13.07
CA SER A 65 20.91 29.20 -12.51
C SER A 65 20.34 29.18 -11.09
N GLU A 66 20.81 30.12 -10.25
CA GLU A 66 20.28 30.31 -8.90
C GLU A 66 18.77 30.67 -8.93
N GLU A 67 18.28 31.34 -9.96
CA GLU A 67 16.88 31.71 -10.10
C GLU A 67 15.95 30.45 -10.21
N VAL A 68 16.40 29.41 -10.89
CA VAL A 68 15.67 28.14 -10.94
C VAL A 68 15.50 27.55 -9.54
N ILE A 69 16.53 27.61 -8.70
CA ILE A 69 16.45 27.15 -7.30
C ILE A 69 15.51 28.05 -6.50
N ASN A 70 15.60 29.36 -6.67
CA ASN A 70 14.72 30.34 -6.03
C ASN A 70 13.25 30.08 -6.37
N ASP A 71 12.93 29.70 -7.61
CA ASP A 71 11.59 29.32 -8.01
C ASP A 71 11.11 28.06 -7.26
N ARG A 72 11.95 27.02 -7.15
CA ARG A 72 11.60 25.79 -6.39
C ARG A 72 11.33 26.11 -4.92
N VAL A 73 12.17 26.95 -4.30
CA VAL A 73 12.01 27.39 -2.91
C VAL A 73 10.75 28.24 -2.74
N ARG A 74 10.48 29.15 -3.66
CA ARG A 74 9.31 30.04 -3.65
C ARG A 74 8.00 29.25 -3.65
N ASP A 75 7.92 28.18 -4.42
CA ASP A 75 6.73 27.31 -4.46
C ASP A 75 6.47 26.65 -3.10
N ILE A 76 7.52 26.12 -2.46
CA ILE A 76 7.43 25.51 -1.11
C ILE A 76 7.01 26.55 -0.08
N LEU A 77 7.68 27.72 -0.08
CA LEU A 77 7.37 28.80 0.86
C LEU A 77 5.95 29.32 0.69
N ARG A 78 5.46 29.42 -0.54
CA ARG A 78 4.07 29.82 -0.82
C ARG A 78 3.08 28.90 -0.11
N VAL A 79 3.24 27.58 -0.21
CA VAL A 79 2.34 26.65 0.46
C VAL A 79 2.45 26.78 1.98
N LYS A 80 3.68 26.90 2.53
CA LYS A 80 3.87 27.14 3.97
C LYS A 80 3.18 28.40 4.47
N PHE A 81 3.19 29.48 3.70
CA PHE A 81 2.44 30.69 4.04
C PHE A 81 0.93 30.47 3.95
N LEU A 82 0.45 29.80 2.90
CA LEU A 82 -0.99 29.54 2.72
C LEU A 82 -1.60 28.70 3.83
N VAL A 83 -0.84 27.75 4.39
CA VAL A 83 -1.31 26.91 5.51
C VAL A 83 -1.03 27.53 6.89
N GLY A 84 -0.53 28.78 6.96
CA GLY A 84 -0.32 29.53 8.20
C GLY A 84 0.85 29.06 9.07
N LEU A 85 1.81 28.28 8.54
CA LEU A 85 2.93 27.76 9.31
C LEU A 85 3.83 28.82 9.94
N PHE A 86 3.84 30.04 9.40
CA PHE A 86 4.63 31.15 9.95
C PHE A 86 3.85 31.95 10.99
N ASP A 87 2.51 31.89 10.97
CA ASP A 87 1.66 32.59 11.93
C ASP A 87 1.43 31.72 13.19
N ALA A 88 1.35 30.41 13.02
CA ALA A 88 1.10 29.46 14.10
C ALA A 88 1.89 28.14 13.89
N PRO A 89 3.22 28.17 14.08
CA PRO A 89 4.10 27.04 13.70
C PRO A 89 3.94 25.78 14.56
N TYR A 90 3.31 25.86 15.73
CA TYR A 90 3.21 24.77 16.71
C TYR A 90 1.77 24.48 17.13
N GLN A 91 0.84 24.52 16.19
CA GLN A 91 -0.57 24.13 16.47
C GLN A 91 -0.70 22.61 16.46
N THR A 92 -0.19 21.95 17.49
CA THR A 92 -0.41 20.52 17.68
C THR A 92 -1.26 20.29 18.92
N ASP A 93 -2.54 20.06 18.73
CA ASP A 93 -3.45 19.55 19.74
C ASP A 93 -3.43 18.01 19.69
N LEU A 94 -2.54 17.38 20.47
CA LEU A 94 -2.42 15.92 20.51
C LEU A 94 -3.73 15.25 20.97
N ALA A 95 -4.40 15.83 21.99
CA ALA A 95 -5.66 15.27 22.48
C ALA A 95 -6.81 15.45 21.48
N GLY A 96 -6.76 16.50 20.66
CA GLY A 96 -7.68 16.71 19.55
C GLY A 96 -7.39 15.75 18.39
N ALA A 97 -6.13 15.47 18.10
CA ALA A 97 -5.73 14.54 17.03
C ALA A 97 -6.29 13.13 17.27
N ASP A 98 -6.15 12.59 18.48
CA ASP A 98 -6.69 11.27 18.84
C ASP A 98 -8.21 11.22 18.64
N LYS A 99 -8.93 12.26 19.09
CA LYS A 99 -10.38 12.35 18.88
C LYS A 99 -10.80 12.45 17.41
N GLU A 100 -9.99 13.09 16.58
CA GLU A 100 -10.26 13.15 15.12
C GLU A 100 -10.06 11.80 14.45
N VAL A 101 -9.02 11.04 14.85
CA VAL A 101 -8.75 9.70 14.30
C VAL A 101 -9.86 8.72 14.65
N GLU A 102 -10.37 8.75 15.89
CA GLU A 102 -11.37 7.81 16.41
C GLU A 102 -12.84 8.24 16.13
N LYS A 103 -13.06 9.22 15.28
CA LYS A 103 -14.43 9.63 14.95
C LYS A 103 -15.21 8.52 14.23
N ALA A 104 -16.38 8.18 14.76
CA ALA A 104 -17.29 7.21 14.15
C ALA A 104 -17.66 7.53 12.69
N GLU A 105 -17.69 8.81 12.32
CA GLU A 105 -17.91 9.24 10.94
C GLU A 105 -16.75 8.87 10.01
N ASN A 106 -15.51 8.88 10.49
CA ASN A 106 -14.33 8.46 9.74
C ASN A 106 -14.33 6.94 9.54
N GLU A 107 -14.68 6.18 10.56
CA GLU A 107 -14.86 4.72 10.46
C GLU A 107 -15.97 4.35 9.48
N ALA A 108 -17.11 5.05 9.55
CA ALA A 108 -18.22 4.83 8.62
C ALA A 108 -17.81 5.15 7.17
N LEU A 109 -17.03 6.21 6.95
CA LEU A 109 -16.51 6.56 5.63
C LEU A 109 -15.51 5.52 5.11
N ALA A 110 -14.60 5.04 5.97
CA ALA A 110 -13.67 3.98 5.62
C ALA A 110 -14.39 2.69 5.24
N LEU A 111 -15.41 2.29 6.00
CA LEU A 111 -16.26 1.15 5.68
C LEU A 111 -17.00 1.33 4.36
N GLN A 112 -17.54 2.52 4.10
CA GLN A 112 -18.19 2.83 2.82
C GLN A 112 -17.19 2.72 1.67
N ALA A 113 -16.00 3.31 1.78
CA ALA A 113 -14.97 3.23 0.77
C ALA A 113 -14.56 1.77 0.49
N SER A 114 -14.40 0.96 1.53
CA SER A 114 -14.10 -0.47 1.41
C SER A 114 -15.20 -1.23 0.65
N ARG A 115 -16.47 -0.94 0.95
CA ARG A 115 -17.61 -1.57 0.24
C ARG A 115 -17.68 -1.17 -1.23
N GLU A 116 -17.42 0.10 -1.54
CA GLU A 116 -17.45 0.62 -2.91
C GLU A 116 -16.23 0.21 -3.72
N SER A 117 -15.13 -0.20 -3.09
CA SER A 117 -13.94 -0.75 -3.77
C SER A 117 -14.11 -2.19 -4.24
N LEU A 118 -15.12 -2.92 -3.74
CA LEU A 118 -15.38 -4.30 -4.14
C LEU A 118 -16.00 -4.35 -5.55
N VAL A 119 -15.38 -5.14 -6.43
CA VAL A 119 -15.86 -5.34 -7.80
C VAL A 119 -16.35 -6.76 -7.98
N LEU A 120 -17.64 -6.93 -8.30
CA LEU A 120 -18.24 -8.22 -8.61
C LEU A 120 -17.93 -8.58 -10.07
N LEU A 121 -16.93 -9.44 -10.30
CA LEU A 121 -16.52 -9.82 -11.66
C LEU A 121 -17.44 -10.89 -12.25
N LYS A 122 -18.03 -11.76 -11.41
CA LYS A 122 -18.86 -12.89 -11.85
C LYS A 122 -19.84 -13.28 -10.75
N ASN A 123 -21.10 -13.54 -11.12
CA ASN A 123 -22.13 -14.04 -10.21
C ASN A 123 -23.10 -14.98 -10.96
N GLU A 124 -22.60 -16.14 -11.36
CA GLU A 124 -23.41 -17.14 -12.03
C GLU A 124 -24.42 -17.75 -11.05
N ASN A 125 -25.62 -18.03 -11.53
CA ASN A 125 -26.72 -18.57 -10.75
C ASN A 125 -27.15 -17.74 -9.53
N ASN A 126 -26.76 -16.46 -9.48
CA ASN A 126 -27.07 -15.55 -8.38
C ASN A 126 -26.65 -16.09 -7.00
N VAL A 127 -25.46 -16.68 -6.91
CA VAL A 127 -24.92 -17.22 -5.66
C VAL A 127 -24.74 -16.11 -4.61
N LEU A 128 -24.40 -14.90 -5.05
CA LEU A 128 -24.27 -13.73 -4.18
C LEU A 128 -25.48 -12.80 -4.34
N PRO A 129 -25.96 -12.16 -3.26
CA PRO A 129 -25.47 -12.31 -1.87
C PRO A 129 -25.86 -13.65 -1.26
N LEU A 130 -25.00 -14.18 -0.37
CA LEU A 130 -25.31 -15.42 0.35
C LEU A 130 -26.49 -15.21 1.31
N ASP A 131 -27.49 -16.10 1.25
CA ASP A 131 -28.58 -16.14 2.24
C ASP A 131 -28.13 -16.96 3.46
N ILE A 132 -27.76 -16.28 4.53
CA ILE A 132 -27.27 -16.88 5.77
C ILE A 132 -28.31 -17.82 6.43
N ASN A 133 -29.58 -17.74 6.08
CA ASN A 133 -30.57 -18.66 6.61
C ASN A 133 -30.48 -20.05 5.94
N ASN A 134 -29.94 -20.09 4.73
CA ASN A 134 -29.80 -21.33 3.95
C ASN A 134 -28.38 -21.90 4.02
N VAL A 135 -27.37 -21.10 4.42
CA VAL A 135 -25.98 -21.55 4.57
C VAL A 135 -25.74 -21.97 6.01
N LYS A 136 -25.32 -23.22 6.23
CA LYS A 136 -25.04 -23.78 7.56
C LYS A 136 -23.55 -23.96 7.83
N LYS A 137 -22.77 -24.12 6.78
CA LYS A 137 -21.33 -24.34 6.89
C LYS A 137 -20.58 -23.60 5.79
N ILE A 138 -19.58 -22.82 6.18
CA ILE A 138 -18.75 -22.02 5.28
C ILE A 138 -17.30 -22.46 5.45
N ALA A 139 -16.66 -22.89 4.38
CA ALA A 139 -15.21 -23.07 4.36
C ALA A 139 -14.55 -21.76 3.97
N VAL A 140 -13.54 -21.35 4.73
CA VAL A 140 -12.71 -20.16 4.43
C VAL A 140 -11.26 -20.62 4.31
N CYS A 141 -10.60 -20.26 3.23
CA CYS A 141 -9.18 -20.58 3.01
C CYS A 141 -8.50 -19.52 2.15
N GLY A 142 -7.20 -19.69 1.95
CA GLY A 142 -6.34 -18.81 1.18
C GLY A 142 -5.46 -17.92 2.05
N PRO A 143 -4.28 -17.50 1.52
CA PRO A 143 -3.27 -16.76 2.26
C PRO A 143 -3.74 -15.38 2.74
N ASN A 144 -4.71 -14.76 2.03
CA ASN A 144 -5.24 -13.45 2.38
C ASN A 144 -6.54 -13.50 3.20
N ALA A 145 -7.02 -14.70 3.56
CA ALA A 145 -8.28 -14.83 4.29
C ALA A 145 -8.19 -14.34 5.74
N ASP A 146 -7.03 -14.52 6.39
CA ASP A 146 -6.79 -14.20 7.81
C ASP A 146 -5.41 -13.56 7.99
N GLU A 147 -5.17 -12.44 7.28
CA GLU A 147 -3.88 -11.77 7.28
C GLU A 147 -4.06 -10.25 7.55
N GLU A 148 -3.77 -9.84 8.77
CA GLU A 148 -3.85 -8.43 9.19
C GLU A 148 -2.74 -7.58 8.56
N GLY A 149 -1.56 -8.16 8.36
CA GLY A 149 -0.37 -7.45 7.88
C GLY A 149 -0.54 -6.80 6.51
N TYR A 150 -1.40 -7.34 5.65
CA TYR A 150 -1.64 -6.77 4.32
C TYR A 150 -2.40 -5.44 4.36
N ALA A 151 -3.32 -5.29 5.31
CA ALA A 151 -4.03 -4.04 5.49
C ALA A 151 -3.14 -2.93 6.07
N LEU A 152 -2.12 -3.33 6.84
CA LEU A 152 -1.21 -2.39 7.47
C LEU A 152 -0.11 -1.90 6.54
N THR A 153 0.35 -2.70 5.58
CA THR A 153 1.43 -2.40 4.61
C THR A 153 2.65 -1.70 5.23
N HIS A 154 3.56 -1.17 4.42
CA HIS A 154 4.69 -0.34 4.90
C HIS A 154 4.25 1.06 5.39
N TYR A 155 3.05 1.49 5.03
CA TYR A 155 2.55 2.85 5.26
C TYR A 155 1.38 2.91 6.23
N GLY A 156 0.84 1.75 6.61
CA GLY A 156 -0.29 1.67 7.52
C GLY A 156 0.10 1.98 8.97
N PRO A 157 -0.81 2.57 9.75
CA PRO A 157 -0.60 2.78 11.18
C PRO A 157 -0.57 1.43 11.91
N LEU A 158 0.44 1.21 12.76
CA LEU A 158 0.63 -0.04 13.50
C LEU A 158 -0.37 -0.26 14.65
N ALA A 159 -1.17 0.75 14.99
CA ALA A 159 -2.07 0.76 16.14
C ALA A 159 -3.55 0.77 15.75
N VAL A 160 -3.92 0.20 14.62
CA VAL A 160 -5.31 0.06 14.18
C VAL A 160 -5.73 -1.39 14.25
N GLU A 161 -6.92 -1.64 14.76
CA GLU A 161 -7.56 -2.94 14.65
C GLU A 161 -8.00 -3.19 13.21
N VAL A 162 -7.64 -4.34 12.68
CA VAL A 162 -7.99 -4.77 11.32
C VAL A 162 -8.90 -5.97 11.41
N THR A 163 -10.09 -5.88 10.85
CA THR A 163 -10.98 -7.03 10.71
C THR A 163 -10.61 -7.79 9.44
N THR A 164 -10.10 -9.01 9.59
CA THR A 164 -9.79 -9.88 8.46
C THR A 164 -11.05 -10.39 7.77
N VAL A 165 -10.91 -10.95 6.56
CA VAL A 165 -12.04 -11.58 5.85
C VAL A 165 -12.64 -12.71 6.69
N LEU A 166 -11.80 -13.55 7.31
CA LEU A 166 -12.22 -14.62 8.18
C LEU A 166 -13.00 -14.12 9.38
N GLU A 167 -12.48 -13.10 10.08
CA GLU A 167 -13.15 -12.52 11.23
C GLU A 167 -14.49 -11.88 10.86
N GLY A 168 -14.53 -11.10 9.78
CA GLY A 168 -15.78 -10.51 9.29
C GLY A 168 -16.85 -11.56 8.96
N ILE A 169 -16.45 -12.70 8.38
CA ILE A 169 -17.35 -13.82 8.12
C ILE A 169 -17.83 -14.43 9.45
N ARG A 170 -16.92 -14.70 10.40
CA ARG A 170 -17.27 -15.26 11.72
C ARG A 170 -18.27 -14.37 12.46
N GLN A 171 -17.97 -13.06 12.53
CA GLN A 171 -18.87 -12.08 13.17
C GLN A 171 -20.26 -12.06 12.52
N LYS A 172 -20.31 -12.06 11.18
CA LYS A 172 -21.56 -11.99 10.42
C LYS A 172 -22.42 -13.26 10.55
N THR A 173 -21.77 -14.40 10.77
CA THR A 173 -22.41 -15.73 10.81
C THR A 173 -22.54 -16.31 12.20
N GLU A 174 -22.18 -15.56 13.25
CA GLU A 174 -22.23 -15.99 14.63
C GLU A 174 -23.61 -16.56 15.00
N GLY A 175 -23.61 -17.76 15.58
CA GLY A 175 -24.84 -18.50 15.97
C GLY A 175 -25.70 -19.00 14.81
N LYS A 176 -25.29 -18.81 13.55
CA LYS A 176 -26.09 -19.20 12.36
C LYS A 176 -25.39 -20.23 11.48
N ALA A 177 -24.11 -20.13 11.27
CA ALA A 177 -23.34 -21.05 10.46
C ALA A 177 -21.98 -21.38 11.11
N GLU A 178 -21.52 -22.62 10.87
CA GLU A 178 -20.20 -23.09 11.23
C GLU A 178 -19.16 -22.55 10.22
N VAL A 179 -18.03 -22.01 10.68
CA VAL A 179 -16.94 -21.54 9.82
C VAL A 179 -15.74 -22.47 9.98
N LEU A 180 -15.43 -23.22 8.93
CA LEU A 180 -14.25 -24.07 8.82
C LEU A 180 -13.12 -23.26 8.20
N TYR A 181 -12.00 -23.14 8.89
CA TYR A 181 -10.84 -22.39 8.39
C TYR A 181 -9.60 -23.27 8.24
N THR A 182 -8.89 -23.06 7.17
CA THR A 182 -7.49 -23.46 6.98
C THR A 182 -6.84 -22.51 5.99
N LYS A 183 -5.57 -22.17 6.18
CA LYS A 183 -4.85 -21.31 5.25
C LYS A 183 -4.77 -21.93 3.85
N GLY A 184 -4.52 -23.21 3.76
CA GLY A 184 -4.46 -23.98 2.51
C GLY A 184 -3.16 -23.81 1.75
N CYS A 185 -2.63 -22.59 1.63
CA CYS A 185 -1.31 -22.32 1.05
C CYS A 185 -0.75 -21.04 1.62
N ASP A 186 0.55 -20.85 1.48
CA ASP A 186 1.21 -19.56 1.71
C ASP A 186 1.07 -18.64 0.50
N LEU A 187 1.37 -17.35 0.67
CA LEU A 187 1.34 -16.36 -0.40
C LEU A 187 2.37 -16.68 -1.49
N VAL A 188 3.51 -17.19 -1.08
CA VAL A 188 4.61 -17.64 -1.93
C VAL A 188 5.12 -18.97 -1.39
N ASP A 189 5.61 -19.83 -2.28
CA ASP A 189 6.23 -21.10 -1.89
C ASP A 189 7.59 -20.90 -1.20
N ALA A 190 8.15 -21.98 -0.67
CA ALA A 190 9.40 -21.95 0.09
C ALA A 190 10.63 -21.55 -0.76
N ASN A 191 10.55 -21.68 -2.08
CA ASN A 191 11.64 -21.41 -3.02
C ASN A 191 11.52 -20.02 -3.70
N TRP A 192 10.50 -19.25 -3.36
CA TRP A 192 10.32 -17.91 -3.93
C TRP A 192 11.51 -16.99 -3.56
N PRO A 193 12.06 -16.14 -4.47
CA PRO A 193 11.55 -15.85 -5.83
C PRO A 193 12.08 -16.75 -6.95
N GLU A 194 12.92 -17.73 -6.66
CA GLU A 194 13.52 -18.61 -7.68
C GLU A 194 12.45 -19.47 -8.40
N SER A 195 11.37 -19.81 -7.70
CA SER A 195 10.24 -20.56 -8.24
C SER A 195 9.47 -19.86 -9.36
N GLU A 196 9.65 -18.54 -9.52
CA GLU A 196 9.12 -17.82 -10.69
C GLU A 196 9.84 -18.21 -12.01
N LEU A 197 11.04 -18.75 -11.91
CA LEU A 197 11.88 -19.10 -13.05
C LEU A 197 12.14 -20.62 -13.16
N ILE A 198 12.08 -21.31 -12.03
CA ILE A 198 12.39 -22.75 -11.93
C ILE A 198 11.18 -23.45 -11.32
N ASP A 199 10.68 -24.45 -12.02
CA ASP A 199 9.56 -25.26 -11.53
C ASP A 199 10.05 -26.21 -10.42
N TYR A 200 9.67 -25.90 -9.18
CA TYR A 200 9.93 -26.73 -8.01
C TYR A 200 8.70 -27.58 -7.68
N PRO A 201 8.87 -28.88 -7.38
CA PRO A 201 7.77 -29.70 -6.93
C PRO A 201 7.24 -29.20 -5.58
N MET A 202 5.91 -29.23 -5.44
CA MET A 202 5.24 -28.95 -4.17
C MET A 202 5.73 -29.93 -3.09
N THR A 203 5.94 -29.42 -1.89
CA THR A 203 6.32 -30.23 -0.74
C THR A 203 5.12 -31.00 -0.17
N ASP A 204 5.38 -32.10 0.53
CA ASP A 204 4.33 -32.88 1.21
C ASP A 204 3.54 -32.01 2.20
N SER A 205 4.17 -31.05 2.85
CA SER A 205 3.53 -30.12 3.77
C SER A 205 2.55 -29.18 3.07
N GLU A 206 2.95 -28.59 1.94
CA GLU A 206 2.10 -27.74 1.13
C GLU A 206 0.90 -28.51 0.59
N GLN A 207 1.12 -29.73 0.10
CA GLN A 207 0.05 -30.60 -0.36
C GLN A 207 -0.94 -30.93 0.75
N ALA A 208 -0.47 -31.24 1.97
CA ALA A 208 -1.31 -31.55 3.11
C ALA A 208 -2.20 -30.36 3.52
N GLU A 209 -1.70 -29.12 3.46
CA GLU A 209 -2.52 -27.94 3.75
C GLU A 209 -3.59 -27.70 2.68
N ILE A 210 -3.28 -27.94 1.42
CA ILE A 210 -4.25 -27.87 0.31
C ILE A 210 -5.32 -28.96 0.48
N ASP A 211 -4.91 -30.19 0.76
CA ASP A 211 -5.84 -31.31 0.97
C ASP A 211 -6.84 -31.03 2.10
N LYS A 212 -6.36 -30.41 3.18
CA LYS A 212 -7.22 -29.98 4.29
C LYS A 212 -8.21 -28.87 3.87
N ALA A 213 -7.77 -27.90 3.04
CA ALA A 213 -8.66 -26.89 2.50
C ALA A 213 -9.75 -27.51 1.60
N VAL A 214 -9.37 -28.46 0.76
CA VAL A 214 -10.29 -29.22 -0.09
C VAL A 214 -11.30 -30.02 0.74
N GLU A 215 -10.84 -30.66 1.82
CA GLU A 215 -11.73 -31.41 2.70
C GLU A 215 -12.74 -30.50 3.42
N ASN A 216 -12.30 -29.35 3.92
CA ASN A 216 -13.19 -28.36 4.49
C ASN A 216 -14.22 -27.86 3.47
N ALA A 217 -13.80 -27.59 2.23
CA ALA A 217 -14.70 -27.16 1.17
C ALA A 217 -15.75 -28.23 0.79
N ARG A 218 -15.37 -29.52 0.81
CA ARG A 218 -16.32 -30.64 0.54
C ARG A 218 -17.41 -30.75 1.59
N GLN A 219 -17.13 -30.35 2.83
CA GLN A 219 -18.07 -30.42 3.94
C GLN A 219 -18.95 -29.17 4.06
N ALA A 220 -18.65 -28.11 3.30
CA ALA A 220 -19.30 -26.81 3.39
C ALA A 220 -20.35 -26.61 2.29
N ASP A 221 -21.33 -25.75 2.56
CA ASP A 221 -22.34 -25.33 1.59
C ASP A 221 -21.73 -24.32 0.60
N VAL A 222 -20.71 -23.57 1.06
CA VAL A 222 -19.98 -22.56 0.26
C VAL A 222 -18.52 -22.47 0.71
N ALA A 223 -17.64 -22.24 -0.24
CA ALA A 223 -16.24 -21.94 0.02
C ALA A 223 -15.91 -20.50 -0.36
N VAL A 224 -15.20 -19.80 0.55
CA VAL A 224 -14.64 -18.48 0.34
C VAL A 224 -13.11 -18.62 0.29
N VAL A 225 -12.51 -18.23 -0.82
CA VAL A 225 -11.07 -18.37 -1.05
C VAL A 225 -10.45 -16.96 -1.17
N GLY A 226 -9.66 -16.57 -0.16
CA GLY A 226 -8.97 -15.28 -0.12
C GLY A 226 -7.60 -15.37 -0.80
N LEU A 227 -7.50 -14.94 -2.05
CA LEU A 227 -6.26 -14.92 -2.83
C LEU A 227 -5.88 -13.49 -3.18
N GLY A 228 -4.60 -13.22 -3.31
CA GLY A 228 -4.12 -11.90 -3.70
C GLY A 228 -2.60 -11.75 -3.55
N GLY A 229 -2.12 -10.55 -3.75
CA GLY A 229 -0.74 -10.18 -3.44
C GLY A 229 -0.56 -9.79 -1.97
N GLY A 230 0.67 -9.53 -1.58
CA GLY A 230 1.06 -9.03 -0.27
C GLY A 230 2.39 -8.29 -0.35
N GLN A 231 2.91 -7.82 0.76
CA GLN A 231 4.15 -7.03 0.83
C GLN A 231 5.35 -7.68 0.11
N ARG A 232 5.43 -9.02 0.11
CA ARG A 232 6.50 -9.76 -0.54
C ARG A 232 6.38 -9.78 -2.06
N THR A 233 5.18 -9.74 -2.61
CA THR A 233 4.92 -9.90 -4.06
C THR A 233 4.56 -8.62 -4.76
N CYS A 234 4.00 -7.63 -4.06
CA CYS A 234 3.55 -6.37 -4.65
C CYS A 234 4.55 -5.22 -4.46
N GLY A 235 5.60 -5.39 -3.66
CA GLY A 235 6.71 -4.46 -3.55
C GLY A 235 6.44 -3.14 -2.83
N GLU A 236 5.25 -2.93 -2.26
CA GLU A 236 4.89 -1.71 -1.53
C GLU A 236 4.33 -1.97 -0.14
#